data_9eb052c1128b09635342be1e89fee6c3
#
_entry.id   9eb052c1128b09635342be1e89fee6c3
#
_cell.length_a   1.000
_cell.length_b   1.000
_cell.length_c   1.000
_cell.angle_alpha   90.00
_cell.angle_beta   90.00
_cell.angle_gamma   90.00
#
_symmetry.space_group_name_H-M   'P 1'
#
loop_
_entity.id
_entity.type
_entity.pdbx_description
1 polymer ?
#
loop_
_entity_poly.entity_id
_entity_poly.type
_entity_poly.pdbx_seq_one_letter_code
_entity_poly.pdbx_strand_id
1 'polypeptide(L)'
;MSEWVEYMTFNGVSPMADLRKKNGHEEPWTIDYFGVGNENWGCGGNMRPQYYADEYRRYQTYVRNYDPQKPIQKICGGANVDDYDWTRKVLETTHDHTVPEFHGFMDGLSLHYYVHPEGWEIKGSATDFNDKVWYKSLNKALFMETLIERHGHIMDEYDPEKKIGMIVDEWGAWYTVEPGTNPGFLYQQNTMRDALIAGITLNIFNKHSDRVKMANLAQIVNVLQSVILTDGADMILT
;
A
#
# COMPACT_ATOMS: atom_id res chain seq x y z
N MET A 1 10.83 11.38 11.58
CA MET A 1 10.20 10.05 11.78
C MET A 1 10.14 9.67 13.26
N SER A 2 11.27 9.58 14.00
CA SER A 2 11.26 9.22 15.44
C SER A 2 10.28 10.03 16.27
N GLU A 3 10.33 11.36 16.17
CA GLU A 3 9.43 12.25 16.92
C GLU A 3 7.95 12.03 16.58
N TRP A 4 7.66 11.71 15.33
CA TRP A 4 6.28 11.40 14.89
C TRP A 4 5.80 10.10 15.53
N VAL A 5 6.61 9.04 15.49
CA VAL A 5 6.28 7.76 16.15
C VAL A 5 6.12 7.95 17.66
N GLU A 6 7.03 8.72 18.31
CA GLU A 6 6.97 9.06 19.72
C GLU A 6 5.69 9.83 20.07
N TYR A 7 5.34 10.85 19.28
CA TYR A 7 4.10 11.60 19.44
C TYR A 7 2.88 10.69 19.45
N MET A 8 2.81 9.75 18.49
CA MET A 8 1.65 8.89 18.37
C MET A 8 1.58 7.79 19.43
N THR A 9 2.71 7.17 19.80
CA THR A 9 2.67 5.88 20.48
C THR A 9 3.32 5.84 21.86
N PHE A 10 4.07 6.88 22.26
CA PHE A 10 4.75 6.87 23.55
C PHE A 10 3.83 7.33 24.70
N ASN A 11 3.68 6.47 25.72
CA ASN A 11 2.85 6.74 26.91
C ASN A 11 3.66 7.26 28.11
N GLY A 12 4.90 7.68 27.93
CA GLY A 12 5.75 8.22 29.00
C GLY A 12 5.76 9.75 29.02
N VAL A 13 6.80 10.27 29.69
CA VAL A 13 7.08 11.72 29.73
C VAL A 13 8.15 12.05 28.70
N SER A 14 7.78 12.86 27.70
CA SER A 14 8.70 13.36 26.69
C SER A 14 8.12 14.59 25.99
N PRO A 15 8.95 15.39 25.28
CA PRO A 15 8.45 16.55 24.56
C PRO A 15 7.34 16.23 23.57
N MET A 16 7.40 15.07 22.89
CA MET A 16 6.40 14.70 21.89
C MET A 16 5.12 14.14 22.54
N ALA A 17 5.22 13.38 23.63
CA ALA A 17 4.06 12.96 24.41
C ALA A 17 3.34 14.18 25.04
N ASP A 18 4.09 15.13 25.57
CA ASP A 18 3.54 16.37 26.12
C ASP A 18 2.86 17.23 25.04
N LEU A 19 3.44 17.27 23.83
CA LEU A 19 2.84 17.95 22.69
C LEU A 19 1.50 17.31 22.29
N ARG A 20 1.42 15.95 22.24
CA ARG A 20 0.18 15.23 21.99
C ARG A 20 -0.90 15.63 22.99
N LYS A 21 -0.59 15.61 24.30
CA LYS A 21 -1.50 16.00 25.37
C LYS A 21 -1.95 17.44 25.23
N LYS A 22 -1.02 18.35 24.94
CA LYS A 22 -1.33 19.77 24.69
C LYS A 22 -2.27 19.94 23.50
N ASN A 23 -2.16 19.09 22.47
CA ASN A 23 -3.05 19.07 21.31
C ASN A 23 -4.41 18.41 21.59
N GLY A 24 -4.66 17.99 22.83
CA GLY A 24 -5.97 17.48 23.28
C GLY A 24 -6.11 15.96 23.24
N HIS A 25 -5.02 15.22 23.03
CA HIS A 25 -5.08 13.75 23.04
C HIS A 25 -4.18 13.19 24.16
N GLU A 26 -4.80 12.84 25.28
CA GLU A 26 -4.07 12.41 26.49
C GLU A 26 -3.36 11.07 26.27
N GLU A 27 -4.10 10.07 25.80
CA GLU A 27 -3.58 8.72 25.61
C GLU A 27 -2.89 8.55 24.24
N PRO A 28 -1.88 7.67 24.13
CA PRO A 28 -1.29 7.34 22.83
C PRO A 28 -2.25 6.50 21.98
N TRP A 29 -2.04 6.54 20.66
CA TRP A 29 -2.69 5.61 19.74
C TRP A 29 -1.92 4.28 19.70
N THR A 30 -2.64 3.20 19.45
CA THR A 30 -2.04 1.93 19.00
C THR A 30 -1.87 2.01 17.48
N ILE A 31 -0.65 1.77 17.01
CA ILE A 31 -0.33 1.70 15.59
C ILE A 31 0.23 0.31 15.32
N ASP A 32 -0.49 -0.47 14.53
CA ASP A 32 -0.10 -1.84 14.24
C ASP A 32 0.90 -1.90 13.06
N TYR A 33 0.77 -1.00 12.08
CA TYR A 33 1.60 -0.99 10.87
C TYR A 33 2.15 0.40 10.58
N PHE A 34 3.38 0.46 10.10
CA PHE A 34 4.03 1.70 9.69
C PHE A 34 4.77 1.52 8.37
N GLY A 35 4.30 2.22 7.33
CA GLY A 35 4.96 2.26 6.02
C GLY A 35 6.23 3.12 6.05
N VAL A 36 7.36 2.53 5.67
CA VAL A 36 8.65 3.22 5.58
C VAL A 36 8.98 3.50 4.12
N GLY A 37 8.25 4.43 3.55
CA GLY A 37 8.27 4.82 2.15
C GLY A 37 6.94 4.56 1.47
N ASN A 38 6.77 5.14 0.28
CA ASN A 38 5.64 4.92 -0.62
C ASN A 38 6.08 5.26 -2.03
N GLU A 39 5.85 4.34 -2.98
CA GLU A 39 6.17 4.54 -4.42
C GLU A 39 7.55 5.14 -4.68
N ASN A 40 8.55 4.64 -3.98
CA ASN A 40 9.90 5.22 -4.02
C ASN A 40 10.58 5.09 -5.40
N TRP A 41 10.09 4.19 -6.24
CA TRP A 41 10.45 4.06 -7.66
C TRP A 41 9.91 5.23 -8.52
N GLY A 42 8.90 5.95 -8.06
CA GLY A 42 8.22 7.05 -8.75
C GLY A 42 8.11 8.31 -7.90
N CYS A 43 6.87 8.74 -7.61
CA CYS A 43 6.59 10.00 -6.89
C CYS A 43 7.18 10.05 -5.48
N GLY A 44 7.45 8.93 -4.85
CA GLY A 44 8.08 8.84 -3.53
C GLY A 44 9.60 8.97 -3.53
N GLY A 45 10.22 9.43 -4.63
CA GLY A 45 11.65 9.72 -4.63
C GLY A 45 12.43 9.40 -5.90
N ASN A 46 11.80 8.75 -6.89
CA ASN A 46 12.43 8.34 -8.15
C ASN A 46 13.76 7.59 -7.92
N MET A 47 13.73 6.65 -7.01
CA MET A 47 14.91 5.92 -6.51
C MET A 47 15.15 4.63 -7.29
N ARG A 48 16.39 4.19 -7.30
CA ARG A 48 16.73 2.81 -7.68
C ARG A 48 16.42 1.87 -6.51
N PRO A 49 16.04 0.61 -6.74
CA PRO A 49 15.64 -0.31 -5.68
C PRO A 49 16.70 -0.52 -4.60
N GLN A 50 17.99 -0.59 -4.97
CA GLN A 50 19.08 -0.75 -4.00
C GLN A 50 19.23 0.49 -3.10
N TYR A 51 19.15 1.70 -3.69
CA TYR A 51 19.24 2.95 -2.92
C TYR A 51 18.07 3.08 -1.96
N TYR A 52 16.85 2.76 -2.41
CA TYR A 52 15.69 2.71 -1.52
C TYR A 52 15.88 1.69 -0.41
N ALA A 53 16.35 0.50 -0.72
CA ALA A 53 16.56 -0.56 0.27
C ALA A 53 17.59 -0.15 1.34
N ASP A 54 18.65 0.56 0.98
CA ASP A 54 19.61 1.14 1.93
C ASP A 54 18.96 2.21 2.81
N GLU A 55 18.16 3.11 2.22
CA GLU A 55 17.39 4.09 2.98
C GLU A 55 16.35 3.43 3.89
N TYR A 56 15.66 2.38 3.41
CA TYR A 56 14.74 1.60 4.23
C TYR A 56 15.45 1.01 5.45
N ARG A 57 16.60 0.33 5.27
CA ARG A 57 17.42 -0.24 6.36
C ARG A 57 17.76 0.81 7.41
N ARG A 58 18.03 2.04 7.00
CA ARG A 58 18.32 3.16 7.87
C ARG A 58 17.06 3.68 8.55
N TYR A 59 16.03 4.03 7.78
CA TYR A 59 14.86 4.73 8.31
C TYR A 59 13.97 3.82 9.19
N GLN A 60 13.90 2.53 8.93
CA GLN A 60 13.15 1.61 9.77
C GLN A 60 13.65 1.59 11.24
N THR A 61 14.92 1.94 11.48
CA THR A 61 15.46 2.04 12.86
C THR A 61 14.85 3.18 13.66
N TYR A 62 14.26 4.16 12.99
CA TYR A 62 13.59 5.30 13.62
C TYR A 62 12.13 5.01 14.00
N VAL A 63 11.58 3.91 13.53
CA VAL A 63 10.28 3.39 13.96
C VAL A 63 10.49 2.56 15.22
N ARG A 64 10.43 3.23 16.36
CA ARG A 64 10.71 2.60 17.68
C ARG A 64 9.44 1.96 18.24
N ASN A 65 9.59 0.78 18.82
CA ASN A 65 8.54 0.13 19.58
C ASN A 65 8.59 0.63 21.03
N TYR A 66 7.65 1.48 21.41
CA TYR A 66 7.52 1.96 22.79
C TYR A 66 6.71 1.01 23.67
N ASP A 67 5.88 0.17 23.07
CA ASP A 67 5.17 -0.93 23.74
C ASP A 67 5.70 -2.28 23.20
N PRO A 68 6.54 -3.01 23.97
CA PRO A 68 7.06 -4.31 23.53
C PRO A 68 5.98 -5.39 23.35
N GLN A 69 4.79 -5.21 23.95
CA GLN A 69 3.68 -6.15 23.83
C GLN A 69 2.89 -5.93 22.53
N LYS A 70 3.04 -4.76 21.90
CA LYS A 70 2.40 -4.38 20.65
C LYS A 70 3.41 -3.75 19.69
N PRO A 71 4.35 -4.55 19.16
CA PRO A 71 5.36 -4.03 18.24
C PRO A 71 4.72 -3.52 16.95
N ILE A 72 5.20 -2.38 16.49
CA ILE A 72 4.80 -1.81 15.20
C ILE A 72 5.40 -2.67 14.09
N GLN A 73 4.57 -3.19 13.21
CA GLN A 73 5.01 -3.91 12.02
C GLN A 73 5.48 -2.92 10.94
N LYS A 74 6.67 -3.14 10.41
CA LYS A 74 7.34 -2.24 9.46
C LYS A 74 7.13 -2.72 8.04
N ILE A 75 6.54 -1.87 7.22
CA ILE A 75 6.24 -2.18 5.82
C ILE A 75 7.26 -1.48 4.93
N CYS A 76 7.96 -2.28 4.15
CA CYS A 76 8.91 -1.83 3.14
C CYS A 76 8.18 -1.49 1.84
N GLY A 77 8.56 -0.40 1.18
CA GLY A 77 8.00 -0.01 -0.12
C GLY A 77 8.36 -1.00 -1.21
N GLY A 78 7.36 -1.67 -1.73
CA GLY A 78 7.50 -2.69 -2.75
C GLY A 78 7.27 -2.18 -4.17
N ALA A 79 7.01 -3.10 -5.06
CA ALA A 79 6.98 -2.88 -6.49
C ALA A 79 5.69 -2.22 -7.01
N ASN A 80 5.82 -1.57 -8.16
CA ASN A 80 4.70 -1.22 -9.01
C ASN A 80 4.42 -2.34 -10.00
N VAL A 81 3.20 -2.88 -9.99
CA VAL A 81 2.73 -3.88 -10.94
C VAL A 81 3.73 -5.05 -11.06
N ASP A 82 4.28 -5.30 -12.23
CA ASP A 82 5.17 -6.40 -12.58
C ASP A 82 6.67 -6.03 -12.56
N ASP A 83 7.04 -5.01 -11.80
CA ASP A 83 8.46 -4.72 -11.57
C ASP A 83 9.06 -5.75 -10.58
N TYR A 84 9.23 -6.98 -11.08
CA TYR A 84 9.83 -8.08 -10.32
C TYR A 84 11.30 -7.83 -9.95
N ASP A 85 11.98 -6.98 -10.74
CA ASP A 85 13.35 -6.58 -10.49
C ASP A 85 13.45 -5.71 -9.23
N TRP A 86 12.48 -4.80 -9.03
CA TRP A 86 12.37 -4.03 -7.78
C TRP A 86 12.25 -4.96 -6.56
N THR A 87 11.30 -5.89 -6.58
CA THR A 87 11.08 -6.84 -5.49
C THR A 87 12.35 -7.63 -5.18
N ARG A 88 12.99 -8.18 -6.21
CA ARG A 88 14.23 -8.96 -6.05
C ARG A 88 15.35 -8.13 -5.45
N LYS A 89 15.63 -6.96 -5.98
CA LYS A 89 16.73 -6.11 -5.54
C LYS A 89 16.53 -5.53 -4.15
N VAL A 90 15.30 -5.20 -3.79
CA VAL A 90 14.98 -4.75 -2.43
C VAL A 90 15.23 -5.88 -1.43
N LEU A 91 14.73 -7.09 -1.69
CA LEU A 91 14.96 -8.23 -0.82
C LEU A 91 16.44 -8.63 -0.76
N GLU A 92 17.12 -8.70 -1.89
CA GLU A 92 18.55 -8.99 -1.96
C GLU A 92 19.38 -8.02 -1.11
N THR A 93 19.09 -6.72 -1.18
CA THR A 93 19.80 -5.69 -0.42
C THR A 93 19.45 -5.69 1.06
N THR A 94 18.20 -5.95 1.41
CA THR A 94 17.74 -5.96 2.82
C THR A 94 18.08 -7.27 3.54
N HIS A 95 18.29 -8.36 2.80
CA HIS A 95 18.66 -9.68 3.33
C HIS A 95 20.13 -10.04 3.07
N ASP A 96 21.02 -9.06 3.06
CA ASP A 96 22.46 -9.30 3.01
C ASP A 96 22.89 -10.08 4.26
N HIS A 97 23.33 -11.34 4.06
CA HIS A 97 23.66 -12.27 5.11
C HIS A 97 25.03 -12.05 5.79
N THR A 98 25.74 -10.98 5.43
CA THR A 98 27.06 -10.68 6.05
C THR A 98 26.94 -10.37 7.54
N VAL A 99 25.80 -9.76 7.95
CA VAL A 99 25.46 -9.48 9.37
C VAL A 99 23.97 -9.77 9.58
N PRO A 100 23.56 -11.04 9.70
CA PRO A 100 22.16 -11.45 9.67
C PRO A 100 21.26 -10.77 10.70
N GLU A 101 21.77 -10.50 11.91
CA GLU A 101 21.01 -9.90 13.00
C GLU A 101 20.66 -8.43 12.80
N PHE A 102 21.25 -7.79 11.78
CA PHE A 102 20.99 -6.39 11.49
C PHE A 102 20.31 -6.15 10.14
N HIS A 103 19.88 -7.23 9.47
CA HIS A 103 19.29 -7.15 8.12
C HIS A 103 17.83 -7.53 8.09
N GLY A 104 17.13 -7.08 7.06
CA GLY A 104 15.81 -7.54 6.71
C GLY A 104 14.69 -7.18 7.69
N PHE A 105 14.81 -6.14 8.46
CA PHE A 105 13.81 -5.75 9.47
C PHE A 105 12.50 -5.24 8.88
N MET A 106 11.87 -6.04 8.06
CA MET A 106 10.54 -5.79 7.53
C MET A 106 9.58 -6.90 7.94
N ASP A 107 8.36 -6.52 8.28
CA ASP A 107 7.25 -7.42 8.54
C ASP A 107 6.36 -7.57 7.30
N GLY A 108 6.46 -6.63 6.37
CA GLY A 108 5.76 -6.66 5.10
C GLY A 108 6.48 -5.93 3.98
N LEU A 109 6.17 -6.35 2.76
CA LEU A 109 6.62 -5.74 1.50
C LEU A 109 5.39 -5.32 0.71
N SER A 110 5.31 -4.05 0.29
CA SER A 110 4.14 -3.53 -0.40
C SER A 110 4.06 -3.95 -1.88
N LEU A 111 2.87 -3.88 -2.44
CA LEU A 111 2.62 -4.08 -3.86
C LEU A 111 1.48 -3.16 -4.29
N HIS A 112 1.69 -2.41 -5.39
CA HIS A 112 0.67 -1.54 -5.97
C HIS A 112 0.21 -2.06 -7.32
N TYR A 113 -1.10 -2.10 -7.53
CA TYR A 113 -1.69 -2.40 -8.83
C TYR A 113 -3.04 -1.74 -9.01
N TYR A 114 -3.16 -0.95 -10.08
CA TYR A 114 -4.41 -0.36 -10.52
C TYR A 114 -4.91 -0.93 -11.84
N VAL A 115 -6.19 -1.18 -11.94
CA VAL A 115 -6.86 -1.54 -13.17
C VAL A 115 -7.08 -0.27 -14.00
N HIS A 116 -6.36 -0.15 -15.11
CA HIS A 116 -6.55 0.88 -16.14
C HIS A 116 -7.15 0.22 -17.38
N PRO A 117 -8.47 0.30 -17.64
CA PRO A 117 -9.11 -0.42 -18.74
C PRO A 117 -8.48 -0.14 -20.10
N GLU A 118 -8.20 1.12 -20.39
CA GLU A 118 -7.65 1.56 -21.68
C GLU A 118 -6.13 1.82 -21.65
N GLY A 119 -5.45 1.45 -20.56
CA GLY A 119 -4.01 1.66 -20.37
C GLY A 119 -3.70 2.94 -19.59
N TRP A 120 -2.43 3.18 -19.33
CA TRP A 120 -1.98 4.29 -18.48
C TRP A 120 -2.32 5.67 -19.06
N GLU A 121 -2.12 5.86 -20.36
CA GLU A 121 -2.28 7.17 -21.01
C GLU A 121 -3.75 7.64 -21.03
N ILE A 122 -4.66 6.73 -21.37
CA ILE A 122 -6.09 7.05 -21.58
C ILE A 122 -6.91 6.75 -20.34
N LYS A 123 -6.58 5.69 -19.61
CA LYS A 123 -7.29 5.10 -18.48
C LYS A 123 -8.73 4.65 -18.77
N GLY A 124 -9.52 5.44 -19.46
CA GLY A 124 -10.93 5.21 -19.79
C GLY A 124 -11.90 5.89 -18.82
N SER A 125 -13.14 6.08 -19.25
CA SER A 125 -14.18 6.69 -18.43
C SER A 125 -14.65 5.77 -17.32
N ALA A 126 -14.99 6.39 -16.17
CA ALA A 126 -15.62 5.68 -15.05
C ALA A 126 -17.05 5.25 -15.36
N THR A 127 -17.80 6.04 -16.10
CA THR A 127 -19.25 5.86 -16.34
C THR A 127 -19.64 5.61 -17.80
N ASP A 128 -18.88 6.12 -18.76
CA ASP A 128 -19.15 5.94 -20.21
C ASP A 128 -18.23 4.86 -20.78
N PHE A 129 -18.71 3.63 -20.84
CA PHE A 129 -17.97 2.47 -21.36
C PHE A 129 -18.92 1.43 -21.96
N ASN A 130 -18.42 0.68 -22.94
CA ASN A 130 -19.14 -0.41 -23.58
C ASN A 130 -18.77 -1.78 -22.98
N ASP A 131 -19.46 -2.83 -23.43
CA ASP A 131 -19.24 -4.20 -22.97
C ASP A 131 -17.78 -4.66 -23.13
N LYS A 132 -17.10 -4.25 -24.18
CA LYS A 132 -15.69 -4.61 -24.41
C LYS A 132 -14.79 -4.05 -23.29
N VAL A 133 -14.99 -2.80 -22.90
CA VAL A 133 -14.25 -2.15 -21.82
C VAL A 133 -14.61 -2.76 -20.47
N TRP A 134 -15.89 -3.10 -20.27
CA TRP A 134 -16.35 -3.83 -19.09
C TRP A 134 -15.57 -5.13 -18.89
N TYR A 135 -15.61 -6.04 -19.86
CA TYR A 135 -14.91 -7.33 -19.75
C TYR A 135 -13.38 -7.17 -19.69
N LYS A 136 -12.83 -6.19 -20.39
CA LYS A 136 -11.40 -5.87 -20.30
C LYS A 136 -10.99 -5.45 -18.89
N SER A 137 -11.82 -4.69 -18.19
CA SER A 137 -11.59 -4.29 -16.80
C SER A 137 -11.55 -5.49 -15.86
N LEU A 138 -12.53 -6.40 -15.99
CA LEU A 138 -12.59 -7.62 -15.18
C LEU A 138 -11.40 -8.55 -15.45
N ASN A 139 -11.01 -8.71 -16.71
CA ASN A 139 -9.81 -9.50 -17.06
C ASN A 139 -8.53 -8.89 -16.50
N LYS A 140 -8.43 -7.54 -16.44
CA LYS A 140 -7.30 -6.88 -15.80
C LYS A 140 -7.29 -7.07 -14.30
N ALA A 141 -8.45 -7.11 -13.63
CA ALA A 141 -8.52 -7.44 -12.21
C ALA A 141 -7.94 -8.83 -11.91
N LEU A 142 -8.17 -9.82 -12.78
CA LEU A 142 -7.60 -11.17 -12.64
C LEU A 142 -6.06 -11.18 -12.71
N PHE A 143 -5.43 -10.17 -13.30
CA PHE A 143 -3.97 -10.09 -13.36
C PHE A 143 -3.31 -9.97 -11.96
N MET A 144 -4.05 -9.53 -10.95
CA MET A 144 -3.59 -9.52 -9.56
C MET A 144 -3.12 -10.90 -9.10
N GLU A 145 -3.77 -11.98 -9.54
CA GLU A 145 -3.33 -13.36 -9.25
C GLU A 145 -1.88 -13.60 -9.69
N THR A 146 -1.59 -13.26 -10.95
CA THR A 146 -0.23 -13.41 -11.51
C THR A 146 0.80 -12.56 -10.77
N LEU A 147 0.43 -11.35 -10.36
CA LEU A 147 1.32 -10.47 -9.60
C LEU A 147 1.67 -11.07 -8.25
N ILE A 148 0.66 -11.52 -7.50
CA ILE A 148 0.86 -12.13 -6.18
C ILE A 148 1.72 -13.39 -6.29
N GLU A 149 1.43 -14.28 -7.26
CA GLU A 149 2.21 -15.49 -7.47
C GLU A 149 3.66 -15.20 -7.79
N ARG A 150 3.94 -14.28 -8.71
CA ARG A 150 5.30 -13.99 -9.15
C ARG A 150 6.13 -13.22 -8.12
N HIS A 151 5.57 -12.18 -7.50
CA HIS A 151 6.23 -11.48 -6.41
C HIS A 151 6.40 -12.40 -5.20
N GLY A 152 5.37 -13.20 -4.87
CA GLY A 152 5.40 -14.19 -3.81
C GLY A 152 6.50 -15.24 -4.01
N HIS A 153 6.68 -15.72 -5.25
CA HIS A 153 7.77 -16.64 -5.56
C HIS A 153 9.15 -16.03 -5.32
N ILE A 154 9.36 -14.78 -5.67
CA ILE A 154 10.60 -14.06 -5.35
C ILE A 154 10.76 -13.92 -3.83
N MET A 155 9.69 -13.55 -3.12
CA MET A 155 9.72 -13.46 -1.66
C MET A 155 10.08 -14.80 -1.00
N ASP A 156 9.59 -15.91 -1.52
CA ASP A 156 9.86 -17.26 -1.00
C ASP A 156 11.36 -17.66 -1.10
N GLU A 157 12.12 -17.06 -2.03
CA GLU A 157 13.58 -17.27 -2.14
C GLU A 157 14.33 -16.69 -0.92
N TYR A 158 13.82 -15.62 -0.30
CA TYR A 158 14.44 -14.92 0.84
C TYR A 158 13.72 -15.21 2.16
N ASP A 159 12.45 -15.54 2.11
CA ASP A 159 11.59 -15.79 3.27
C ASP A 159 10.70 -17.03 3.01
N PRO A 160 11.27 -18.24 2.98
CA PRO A 160 10.51 -19.47 2.72
C PRO A 160 9.48 -19.80 3.81
N GLU A 161 9.64 -19.25 5.01
CA GLU A 161 8.70 -19.43 6.12
C GLU A 161 7.51 -18.45 6.06
N LYS A 162 7.47 -17.57 5.06
CA LYS A 162 6.40 -16.58 4.83
C LYS A 162 6.12 -15.68 6.02
N LYS A 163 7.16 -15.26 6.72
CA LYS A 163 7.08 -14.30 7.84
C LYS A 163 6.85 -12.88 7.36
N ILE A 164 7.42 -12.51 6.20
CA ILE A 164 7.21 -11.22 5.57
C ILE A 164 5.89 -11.26 4.80
N GLY A 165 4.90 -10.49 5.26
CA GLY A 165 3.62 -10.36 4.57
C GLY A 165 3.74 -9.62 3.24
N MET A 166 2.97 -10.02 2.23
CA MET A 166 2.70 -9.15 1.08
C MET A 166 1.57 -8.20 1.49
N ILE A 167 1.81 -6.91 1.35
CA ILE A 167 0.90 -5.84 1.71
C ILE A 167 0.47 -5.15 0.42
N VAL A 168 -0.74 -5.44 -0.05
CA VAL A 168 -1.27 -4.78 -1.26
C VAL A 168 -1.92 -3.48 -0.82
N ASP A 169 -1.10 -2.50 -0.49
CA ASP A 169 -1.53 -1.26 0.17
C ASP A 169 -2.05 -0.18 -0.78
N GLU A 170 -1.92 -0.39 -2.11
CA GLU A 170 -2.66 0.36 -3.12
C GLU A 170 -3.19 -0.55 -4.23
N TRP A 171 -4.51 -0.63 -4.34
CA TRP A 171 -5.16 -1.37 -5.41
C TRP A 171 -6.55 -0.81 -5.70
N GLY A 172 -7.11 -1.19 -6.82
CA GLY A 172 -8.44 -0.80 -7.26
C GLY A 172 -8.46 -0.43 -8.74
N ALA A 173 -9.50 0.27 -9.17
CA ALA A 173 -9.62 0.83 -10.50
C ALA A 173 -9.19 2.30 -10.51
N TRP A 174 -8.49 2.70 -11.57
CA TRP A 174 -8.10 4.08 -11.79
C TRP A 174 -8.50 4.51 -13.20
N TYR A 175 -9.45 5.43 -13.28
CA TYR A 175 -10.00 5.96 -14.52
C TYR A 175 -9.57 7.39 -14.80
N THR A 176 -9.99 7.88 -15.95
CA THR A 176 -9.91 9.32 -16.22
C THR A 176 -10.79 10.07 -15.22
N VAL A 177 -10.26 11.15 -14.67
CA VAL A 177 -10.95 12.00 -13.69
C VAL A 177 -12.28 12.50 -14.27
N GLU A 178 -13.32 12.54 -13.44
CA GLU A 178 -14.64 13.02 -13.86
C GLU A 178 -14.56 14.46 -14.40
N PRO A 179 -15.20 14.73 -15.58
CA PRO A 179 -15.21 16.05 -16.20
C PRO A 179 -15.74 17.11 -15.23
N GLY A 180 -15.09 18.27 -15.22
CA GLY A 180 -15.49 19.40 -14.38
C GLY A 180 -14.95 19.37 -12.94
N THR A 181 -14.26 18.31 -12.53
CA THR A 181 -13.58 18.22 -11.23
C THR A 181 -12.11 18.60 -11.34
N ASN A 182 -11.47 18.89 -10.20
CA ASN A 182 -10.02 19.14 -10.18
C ASN A 182 -9.26 17.84 -10.47
N PRO A 183 -8.49 17.77 -11.56
CA PRO A 183 -7.79 16.53 -11.93
C PRO A 183 -6.76 16.05 -10.90
N GLY A 184 -6.22 16.93 -10.06
CA GLY A 184 -5.29 16.57 -9.01
C GLY A 184 -5.94 15.82 -7.84
N PHE A 185 -7.26 15.82 -7.74
CA PHE A 185 -7.99 15.12 -6.68
C PHE A 185 -8.41 13.70 -7.08
N LEU A 186 -8.21 13.31 -8.32
CA LEU A 186 -8.45 11.94 -8.83
C LEU A 186 -9.87 11.42 -8.56
N TYR A 187 -10.86 12.31 -8.60
CA TYR A 187 -12.25 11.92 -8.38
C TYR A 187 -12.79 11.14 -9.58
N GLN A 188 -13.40 10.01 -9.30
CA GLN A 188 -14.13 9.19 -10.26
C GLN A 188 -15.40 8.62 -9.63
N GLN A 189 -16.44 8.42 -10.44
CA GLN A 189 -17.69 7.81 -10.01
C GLN A 189 -17.57 6.28 -9.99
N ASN A 190 -17.92 5.64 -8.88
CA ASN A 190 -17.98 4.18 -8.79
C ASN A 190 -19.24 3.64 -9.49
N THR A 191 -19.12 2.45 -10.06
CA THR A 191 -20.19 1.71 -10.73
C THR A 191 -20.18 0.23 -10.33
N MET A 192 -21.12 -0.57 -10.81
CA MET A 192 -21.12 -2.03 -10.62
C MET A 192 -19.84 -2.69 -11.16
N ARG A 193 -19.18 -2.08 -12.16
CA ARG A 193 -17.88 -2.56 -12.66
C ARG A 193 -16.82 -2.53 -11.57
N ASP A 194 -16.79 -1.49 -10.75
CA ASP A 194 -15.85 -1.33 -9.64
C ASP A 194 -16.12 -2.34 -8.54
N ALA A 195 -17.38 -2.59 -8.22
CA ALA A 195 -17.78 -3.61 -7.26
C ALA A 195 -17.32 -5.01 -7.70
N LEU A 196 -17.43 -5.34 -9.00
CA LEU A 196 -16.95 -6.63 -9.53
C LEU A 196 -15.42 -6.72 -9.56
N ILE A 197 -14.72 -5.63 -9.92
CA ILE A 197 -13.24 -5.55 -9.81
C ILE A 197 -12.82 -5.82 -8.37
N ALA A 198 -13.45 -5.16 -7.41
CA ALA A 198 -13.17 -5.36 -5.98
C ALA A 198 -13.46 -6.82 -5.56
N GLY A 199 -14.61 -7.38 -5.94
CA GLY A 199 -14.97 -8.75 -5.61
C GLY A 199 -14.00 -9.79 -6.16
N ILE A 200 -13.55 -9.64 -7.41
CA ILE A 200 -12.53 -10.49 -8.02
C ILE A 200 -11.21 -10.39 -7.24
N THR A 201 -10.75 -9.17 -6.99
CA THR A 201 -9.47 -8.92 -6.34
C THR A 201 -9.45 -9.40 -4.89
N LEU A 202 -10.53 -9.18 -4.13
CA LEU A 202 -10.66 -9.67 -2.75
C LEU A 202 -10.68 -11.21 -2.68
N ASN A 203 -11.31 -11.89 -3.64
CA ASN A 203 -11.25 -13.35 -3.72
C ASN A 203 -9.83 -13.86 -3.97
N ILE A 204 -9.05 -13.16 -4.79
CA ILE A 204 -7.65 -13.48 -5.04
C ILE A 204 -6.83 -13.29 -3.75
N PHE A 205 -7.00 -12.19 -3.02
CA PHE A 205 -6.32 -11.97 -1.75
C PHE A 205 -6.63 -13.06 -0.73
N ASN A 206 -7.90 -13.46 -0.59
CA ASN A 206 -8.30 -14.54 0.30
C ASN A 206 -7.68 -15.88 -0.09
N LYS A 207 -7.59 -16.18 -1.40
CA LYS A 207 -6.94 -17.39 -1.90
C LYS A 207 -5.44 -17.44 -1.53
N HIS A 208 -4.76 -16.29 -1.50
CA HIS A 208 -3.35 -16.16 -1.19
C HIS A 208 -3.08 -15.61 0.22
N SER A 209 -3.98 -15.85 1.17
CA SER A 209 -3.88 -15.34 2.55
C SER A 209 -2.69 -15.90 3.35
N ASP A 210 -2.02 -16.93 2.85
CA ASP A 210 -0.75 -17.43 3.37
C ASP A 210 0.39 -16.40 3.18
N ARG A 211 0.34 -15.58 2.13
CA ARG A 211 1.33 -14.53 1.84
C ARG A 211 0.74 -13.12 1.93
N VAL A 212 -0.47 -12.88 1.43
CA VAL A 212 -1.15 -11.57 1.50
C VAL A 212 -1.73 -11.37 2.91
N LYS A 213 -1.21 -10.39 3.65
CA LYS A 213 -1.60 -10.13 5.04
C LYS A 213 -2.45 -8.88 5.22
N MET A 214 -2.39 -7.93 4.26
CA MET A 214 -3.20 -6.72 4.28
C MET A 214 -3.45 -6.25 2.85
N ALA A 215 -4.60 -5.64 2.63
CA ALA A 215 -4.96 -5.02 1.36
C ALA A 215 -5.75 -3.73 1.63
N ASN A 216 -5.31 -2.61 1.05
CA ASN A 216 -5.89 -1.29 1.25
C ASN A 216 -6.41 -0.75 -0.06
N LEU A 217 -7.74 -0.70 -0.19
CA LEU A 217 -8.36 -0.10 -1.37
C LEU A 217 -8.05 1.39 -1.44
N ALA A 218 -7.65 1.86 -2.58
CA ALA A 218 -7.39 3.27 -2.83
C ALA A 218 -8.64 3.98 -3.39
N GLN A 219 -9.26 4.93 -2.62
CA GLN A 219 -8.94 5.28 -1.23
C GLN A 219 -10.23 5.33 -0.40
N ILE A 220 -10.21 5.99 0.77
CA ILE A 220 -11.39 5.98 1.65
C ILE A 220 -12.47 6.91 1.12
N VAL A 221 -12.16 8.18 0.79
CA VAL A 221 -13.13 9.22 0.47
C VAL A 221 -12.76 9.96 -0.83
N ASN A 222 -13.67 9.99 -1.80
CA ASN A 222 -13.65 10.81 -3.02
C ASN A 222 -12.43 10.65 -3.96
N VAL A 223 -11.55 9.71 -3.71
CA VAL A 223 -10.33 9.52 -4.50
C VAL A 223 -10.28 8.13 -5.07
N LEU A 224 -10.09 8.01 -6.37
CA LEU A 224 -10.03 6.73 -7.11
C LEU A 224 -11.25 5.85 -6.82
N GLN A 225 -11.09 4.56 -6.60
CA GLN A 225 -12.18 3.64 -6.23
C GLN A 225 -12.51 3.77 -4.74
N SER A 226 -12.99 4.93 -4.32
CA SER A 226 -13.29 5.22 -2.93
C SER A 226 -14.49 4.43 -2.39
N VAL A 227 -14.46 4.12 -1.10
CA VAL A 227 -15.57 3.46 -0.41
C VAL A 227 -16.64 4.44 0.07
N ILE A 228 -16.32 5.72 0.12
CA ILE A 228 -17.23 6.81 0.51
C ILE A 228 -17.17 7.91 -0.55
N LEU A 229 -18.32 8.33 -1.03
CA LEU A 229 -18.46 9.54 -1.84
C LEU A 229 -19.23 10.60 -1.05
N THR A 230 -18.78 11.85 -1.12
CA THR A 230 -19.41 12.98 -0.43
C THR A 230 -19.72 14.10 -1.38
N ASP A 231 -20.83 14.84 -1.11
CA ASP A 231 -21.17 16.09 -1.73
C ASP A 231 -21.63 17.06 -0.61
N GLY A 232 -20.79 18.02 -0.25
CA GLY A 232 -21.00 18.86 0.92
C GLY A 232 -21.15 18.04 2.22
N ALA A 233 -22.33 18.08 2.83
CA ALA A 233 -22.64 17.34 4.04
C ALA A 233 -23.22 15.93 3.77
N ASP A 234 -23.59 15.64 2.53
CA ASP A 234 -24.18 14.36 2.15
C ASP A 234 -23.08 13.31 1.87
N MET A 235 -23.38 12.07 2.22
CA MET A 235 -22.43 10.96 2.10
C MET A 235 -23.16 9.69 1.66
N ILE A 236 -22.52 8.93 0.76
CA ILE A 236 -22.97 7.58 0.39
C ILE A 236 -21.80 6.59 0.51
N LEU A 237 -22.12 5.36 0.87
CA LEU A 237 -21.22 4.22 0.73
C LEU A 237 -21.36 3.65 -0.68
N THR A 238 -20.23 3.26 -1.28
CA THR A 238 -20.20 2.72 -2.66
C THR A 238 -20.26 1.20 -2.69
#